data_ee82d7457a8aba0c93fd7cd305a7b863
#
_entry.id   ee82d7457a8aba0c93fd7cd305a7b863
#
_cell.length_a   1.000
_cell.length_b   1.000
_cell.length_c   1.000
_cell.angle_alpha   90.00
_cell.angle_beta   90.00
_cell.angle_gamma   90.00
#
_symmetry.space_group_name_H-M   'P 1'
#
loop_
_entity.id
_entity.type
_entity.pdbx_description
1 polymer ?
#
loop_
_entity_poly.entity_id
_entity_poly.type
_entity_poly.pdbx_seq_one_letter_code
_entity_poly.pdbx_strand_id
1 'polypeptide(L)'
;MKQRADISYMLFLAVTAAVGGLLFGYDTAVISGTVELVTARFGLDSLQQGWYVGCALAGSVAGVLCAGVLSDRLGRRRTMLVSAVLFTVSAVGCALCADFTQLVVYRIVGGLGIGVVSIVSPLYISEVSAARRWGMLVSFYQLAVTMGFLAAYTVNYLLLRMGQTAGFGTAWVQRIFVDEVWRGMLGAETLPALLFFVIIFFIPESPRWLALRGRTDRALRVLGRINGDRAEAAAELAAIETAVGGGQTPQWRLLLSKGIRTAVLVGTAIAILGQFMGVNAVLYYGPSIFERAGWSGSDSLFAQILVGAVNMLTTVLALAIIDRVGRKKLVYWGVSGMALSLLLIGTCFLTGERLGLPDGVLLAAFLCYVFCCAISVCAVVWVLLSEMYPIRVRGVAMSIAGFSLWTGTYLVGQLTPWMLANLTPAGTFFLFAAMCVPYMLLIWKAVPEMSGRTLEEIERYWTR
;
A
#
# COMPACT_ATOMS: atom_id res chain seq x y z
N MET A 1 -2.80 2.42 42.95
CA MET A 1 -2.03 1.36 42.23
C MET A 1 -1.92 1.78 40.77
N LYS A 2 -0.73 2.14 40.29
CA LYS A 2 -0.49 2.34 38.84
C LYS A 2 -0.66 0.99 38.15
N GLN A 3 -1.80 0.77 37.48
CA GLN A 3 -1.88 -0.31 36.51
C GLN A 3 -0.88 0.02 35.40
N ARG A 4 0.08 -0.87 35.14
CA ARG A 4 0.98 -0.72 33.98
C ARG A 4 0.13 -0.65 32.74
N ALA A 5 0.41 0.33 31.85
CA ALA A 5 -0.21 0.41 30.53
C ALA A 5 -0.25 -1.01 29.93
N ASP A 6 -1.42 -1.46 29.54
CA ASP A 6 -1.57 -2.84 29.03
C ASP A 6 -1.04 -2.89 27.58
N ILE A 7 0.28 -3.12 27.50
CA ILE A 7 1.00 -3.20 26.23
C ILE A 7 0.38 -4.28 25.33
N SER A 8 -0.04 -5.39 25.94
CA SER A 8 -0.67 -6.50 25.18
C SER A 8 -1.98 -6.06 24.57
N TYR A 9 -2.76 -5.25 25.29
CA TYR A 9 -4.01 -4.71 24.75
C TYR A 9 -3.79 -3.72 23.60
N MET A 10 -2.88 -2.77 23.74
CA MET A 10 -2.51 -1.85 22.64
C MET A 10 -1.99 -2.61 21.42
N LEU A 11 -1.14 -3.62 21.64
CA LEU A 11 -0.62 -4.45 20.57
C LEU A 11 -1.73 -5.23 19.88
N PHE A 12 -2.67 -5.79 20.64
CA PHE A 12 -3.84 -6.47 20.10
C PHE A 12 -4.69 -5.53 19.21
N LEU A 13 -4.96 -4.30 19.66
CA LEU A 13 -5.70 -3.31 18.87
C LEU A 13 -4.98 -2.95 17.57
N ALA A 14 -3.66 -2.69 17.68
CA ALA A 14 -2.83 -2.33 16.53
C ALA A 14 -2.71 -3.47 15.51
N VAL A 15 -2.46 -4.70 15.98
CA VAL A 15 -2.38 -5.88 15.11
C VAL A 15 -3.73 -6.16 14.43
N THR A 16 -4.84 -6.07 15.16
CA THR A 16 -6.17 -6.23 14.58
C THR A 16 -6.41 -5.22 13.44
N ALA A 17 -6.08 -3.95 13.65
CA ALA A 17 -6.22 -2.95 12.59
C ALA A 17 -5.20 -3.15 11.45
N ALA A 18 -4.00 -3.68 11.76
CA ALA A 18 -2.98 -3.97 10.76
C ALA A 18 -3.36 -5.14 9.82
N VAL A 19 -4.26 -6.05 10.24
CA VAL A 19 -4.81 -7.07 9.32
C VAL A 19 -5.53 -6.44 8.13
N GLY A 20 -6.10 -5.23 8.28
CA GLY A 20 -6.59 -4.45 7.15
C GLY A 20 -5.48 -4.09 6.15
N GLY A 21 -4.26 -3.82 6.64
CA GLY A 21 -3.07 -3.65 5.80
C GLY A 21 -2.66 -4.95 5.09
N LEU A 22 -2.75 -6.09 5.77
CA LEU A 22 -2.48 -7.40 5.16
C LEU A 22 -3.45 -7.68 4.01
N LEU A 23 -4.75 -7.39 4.18
CA LEU A 23 -5.75 -7.52 3.12
C LEU A 23 -5.47 -6.57 1.95
N PHE A 24 -5.11 -5.32 2.23
CA PHE A 24 -4.68 -4.38 1.20
C PHE A 24 -3.51 -4.96 0.38
N GLY A 25 -2.48 -5.48 1.06
CA GLY A 25 -1.34 -6.10 0.40
C GLY A 25 -1.72 -7.34 -0.40
N TYR A 26 -2.58 -8.19 0.16
CA TYR A 26 -3.02 -9.42 -0.47
C TYR A 26 -3.82 -9.17 -1.75
N ASP A 27 -4.91 -8.37 -1.68
CA ASP A 27 -5.76 -8.05 -2.85
C ASP A 27 -4.97 -7.37 -3.97
N THR A 28 -4.03 -6.50 -3.59
CA THR A 28 -3.18 -5.81 -4.57
C THR A 28 -2.19 -6.76 -5.25
N ALA A 29 -1.66 -7.74 -4.52
CA ALA A 29 -0.61 -8.65 -4.99
C ALA A 29 -1.14 -9.90 -5.70
N VAL A 30 -2.31 -10.40 -5.31
CA VAL A 30 -2.90 -11.63 -5.89
C VAL A 30 -3.09 -11.52 -7.39
N ILE A 31 -3.29 -10.30 -7.89
CA ILE A 31 -3.47 -10.01 -9.31
C ILE A 31 -2.30 -10.52 -10.15
N SER A 32 -1.07 -10.48 -9.63
CA SER A 32 0.14 -10.84 -10.37
C SER A 32 0.15 -12.28 -10.87
N GLY A 33 -0.46 -13.21 -10.12
CA GLY A 33 -0.57 -14.61 -10.53
C GLY A 33 -1.76 -14.89 -11.45
N THR A 34 -2.68 -13.94 -11.59
CA THR A 34 -3.92 -14.15 -12.34
C THR A 34 -3.97 -13.45 -13.69
N VAL A 35 -3.08 -12.46 -13.92
CA VAL A 35 -3.09 -11.64 -15.15
C VAL A 35 -3.05 -12.49 -16.41
N GLU A 36 -2.07 -13.36 -16.56
CA GLU A 36 -1.91 -14.18 -17.77
C GLU A 36 -3.03 -15.21 -17.93
N LEU A 37 -3.47 -15.82 -16.81
CA LEU A 37 -4.55 -16.81 -16.80
C LEU A 37 -5.89 -16.18 -17.21
N VAL A 38 -6.20 -14.99 -16.71
CA VAL A 38 -7.42 -14.24 -17.03
C VAL A 38 -7.35 -13.71 -18.47
N THR A 39 -6.17 -13.21 -18.87
CA THR A 39 -5.93 -12.76 -20.27
C THR A 39 -6.17 -13.90 -21.26
N ALA A 40 -5.62 -15.07 -21.01
CA ALA A 40 -5.83 -16.24 -21.85
C ALA A 40 -7.29 -16.71 -21.85
N ARG A 41 -7.96 -16.69 -20.69
CA ARG A 41 -9.36 -17.14 -20.53
C ARG A 41 -10.37 -16.27 -21.28
N PHE A 42 -10.17 -14.95 -21.27
CA PHE A 42 -11.12 -13.97 -21.85
C PHE A 42 -10.63 -13.35 -23.15
N GLY A 43 -9.42 -13.68 -23.62
CA GLY A 43 -8.85 -13.13 -24.86
C GLY A 43 -8.59 -11.63 -24.80
N LEU A 44 -8.07 -11.14 -23.67
CA LEU A 44 -7.88 -9.71 -23.42
C LEU A 44 -6.74 -9.14 -24.25
N ASP A 45 -6.96 -7.95 -24.83
CA ASP A 45 -5.89 -7.15 -25.39
C ASP A 45 -5.07 -6.44 -24.30
N SER A 46 -3.97 -5.76 -24.67
CA SER A 46 -3.07 -5.11 -23.73
C SER A 46 -3.72 -3.99 -22.90
N LEU A 47 -4.72 -3.29 -23.45
CA LEU A 47 -5.45 -2.24 -22.72
C LEU A 47 -6.46 -2.85 -21.76
N GLN A 48 -7.15 -3.92 -22.17
CA GLN A 48 -8.08 -4.67 -21.34
C GLN A 48 -7.33 -5.39 -20.19
N GLN A 49 -6.14 -5.93 -20.46
CA GLN A 49 -5.25 -6.50 -19.44
C GLN A 49 -4.85 -5.43 -18.42
N GLY A 50 -4.49 -4.23 -18.87
CA GLY A 50 -4.25 -3.08 -18.01
C GLY A 50 -5.49 -2.70 -17.19
N TRP A 51 -6.68 -2.69 -17.81
CA TRP A 51 -7.94 -2.40 -17.13
C TRP A 51 -8.27 -3.46 -16.05
N TYR A 52 -7.99 -4.72 -16.30
CA TYR A 52 -8.16 -5.79 -15.31
C TYR A 52 -7.38 -5.52 -14.02
N VAL A 53 -6.15 -5.01 -14.13
CA VAL A 53 -5.35 -4.58 -12.96
C VAL A 53 -5.82 -3.21 -12.46
N GLY A 54 -6.04 -2.26 -13.37
CA GLY A 54 -6.36 -0.88 -13.08
C GLY A 54 -7.73 -0.68 -12.43
N CYS A 55 -8.72 -1.53 -12.72
CA CYS A 55 -10.08 -1.35 -12.21
C CYS A 55 -10.16 -1.36 -10.67
N ALA A 56 -9.39 -2.24 -10.00
CA ALA A 56 -9.30 -2.24 -8.55
C ALA A 56 -8.59 -0.99 -8.01
N LEU A 57 -7.56 -0.52 -8.71
CA LEU A 57 -6.87 0.72 -8.35
C LEU A 57 -7.77 1.96 -8.52
N ALA A 58 -8.60 1.98 -9.56
CA ALA A 58 -9.63 3.00 -9.73
C ALA A 58 -10.66 2.96 -8.59
N GLY A 59 -11.08 1.76 -8.18
CA GLY A 59 -11.89 1.54 -6.98
C GLY A 59 -11.21 2.09 -5.73
N SER A 60 -9.90 1.89 -5.59
CA SER A 60 -9.13 2.39 -4.44
C SER A 60 -9.08 3.92 -4.39
N VAL A 61 -8.92 4.59 -5.54
CA VAL A 61 -9.03 6.06 -5.63
C VAL A 61 -10.38 6.54 -5.10
N ALA A 62 -11.47 5.92 -5.54
CA ALA A 62 -12.82 6.27 -5.07
C ALA A 62 -12.99 5.95 -3.56
N GLY A 63 -12.44 4.83 -3.08
CA GLY A 63 -12.44 4.44 -1.67
C GLY A 63 -11.74 5.45 -0.78
N VAL A 64 -10.57 5.93 -1.18
CA VAL A 64 -9.81 6.98 -0.46
C VAL A 64 -10.62 8.27 -0.32
N LEU A 65 -11.29 8.70 -1.38
CA LEU A 65 -12.12 9.92 -1.36
C LEU A 65 -13.30 9.79 -0.38
N CYS A 66 -13.88 8.59 -0.27
CA CYS A 66 -15.01 8.33 0.63
C CYS A 66 -14.57 8.04 2.08
N ALA A 67 -13.33 7.57 2.29
CA ALA A 67 -12.84 7.05 3.57
C ALA A 67 -13.00 8.04 4.73
N GLY A 68 -12.63 9.31 4.52
CA GLY A 68 -12.74 10.35 5.54
C GLY A 68 -14.17 10.56 6.00
N VAL A 69 -15.08 10.80 5.06
CA VAL A 69 -16.52 11.05 5.36
C VAL A 69 -17.14 9.83 6.03
N LEU A 70 -16.84 8.63 5.54
CA LEU A 70 -17.36 7.38 6.08
C LEU A 70 -16.86 7.16 7.51
N SER A 71 -15.56 7.35 7.74
CA SER A 71 -14.90 7.20 9.03
C SER A 71 -15.41 8.21 10.06
N ASP A 72 -15.68 9.44 9.65
CA ASP A 72 -16.21 10.48 10.56
C ASP A 72 -17.68 10.23 10.90
N ARG A 73 -18.49 9.73 9.96
CA ARG A 73 -19.92 9.45 10.20
C ARG A 73 -20.15 8.17 11.00
N LEU A 74 -19.54 7.06 10.61
CA LEU A 74 -19.78 5.73 11.16
C LEU A 74 -18.87 5.39 12.35
N GLY A 75 -17.68 6.00 12.41
CA GLY A 75 -16.59 5.62 13.29
C GLY A 75 -15.58 4.71 12.61
N ARG A 76 -14.41 4.58 13.23
CA ARG A 76 -13.29 3.86 12.61
C ARG A 76 -13.57 2.36 12.54
N ARG A 77 -14.05 1.78 13.65
CA ARG A 77 -14.37 0.36 13.74
C ARG A 77 -15.43 -0.07 12.71
N ARG A 78 -16.54 0.67 12.61
CA ARG A 78 -17.60 0.33 11.65
C ARG A 78 -17.15 0.50 10.20
N THR A 79 -16.33 1.50 9.93
CA THR A 79 -15.76 1.71 8.58
C THR A 79 -14.84 0.58 8.18
N MET A 80 -14.01 0.05 9.10
CA MET A 80 -13.22 -1.16 8.86
C MET A 80 -14.09 -2.40 8.63
N LEU A 81 -15.24 -2.54 9.34
CA LEU A 81 -16.21 -3.61 9.05
C LEU A 81 -16.78 -3.53 7.64
N VAL A 82 -17.12 -2.30 7.17
CA VAL A 82 -17.56 -2.10 5.78
C VAL A 82 -16.48 -2.56 4.80
N SER A 83 -15.22 -2.20 5.03
CA SER A 83 -14.12 -2.67 4.18
C SER A 83 -13.98 -4.19 4.18
N ALA A 84 -14.11 -4.85 5.34
CA ALA A 84 -14.05 -6.31 5.45
C ALA A 84 -15.17 -6.99 4.65
N VAL A 85 -16.38 -6.41 4.65
CA VAL A 85 -17.50 -6.89 3.81
C VAL A 85 -17.18 -6.71 2.33
N LEU A 86 -16.65 -5.53 1.94
CA LEU A 86 -16.29 -5.26 0.54
C LEU A 86 -15.21 -6.24 0.05
N PHE A 87 -14.19 -6.56 0.82
CA PHE A 87 -13.19 -7.57 0.49
C PHE A 87 -13.81 -8.96 0.34
N THR A 88 -14.67 -9.36 1.30
CA THR A 88 -15.34 -10.67 1.23
C THR A 88 -16.22 -10.80 0.00
N VAL A 89 -17.02 -9.77 -0.31
CA VAL A 89 -17.89 -9.72 -1.51
C VAL A 89 -17.05 -9.77 -2.77
N SER A 90 -15.95 -9.02 -2.82
CA SER A 90 -15.02 -9.03 -3.94
C SER A 90 -14.41 -10.42 -4.17
N ALA A 91 -13.81 -11.01 -3.14
CA ALA A 91 -13.12 -12.29 -3.24
C ALA A 91 -14.06 -13.42 -3.66
N VAL A 92 -15.23 -13.53 -3.01
CA VAL A 92 -16.26 -14.53 -3.38
C VAL A 92 -16.82 -14.25 -4.77
N GLY A 93 -17.10 -12.98 -5.08
CA GLY A 93 -17.61 -12.58 -6.38
C GLY A 93 -16.65 -12.87 -7.53
N CYS A 94 -15.36 -12.59 -7.34
CA CYS A 94 -14.32 -12.93 -8.32
C CYS A 94 -14.18 -14.45 -8.53
N ALA A 95 -14.29 -15.25 -7.47
CA ALA A 95 -14.23 -16.69 -7.58
C ALA A 95 -15.44 -17.29 -8.36
N LEU A 96 -16.61 -16.66 -8.27
CA LEU A 96 -17.87 -17.18 -8.81
C LEU A 96 -18.33 -16.44 -10.09
N CYS A 97 -17.67 -15.39 -10.54
CA CYS A 97 -18.08 -14.58 -11.70
C CYS A 97 -18.25 -15.42 -12.98
N ALA A 98 -19.21 -15.08 -13.82
CA ALA A 98 -19.45 -15.77 -15.07
C ALA A 98 -18.66 -15.17 -16.25
N ASP A 99 -18.49 -13.87 -16.26
CA ASP A 99 -17.87 -13.12 -17.36
C ASP A 99 -16.86 -12.06 -16.85
N PHE A 100 -16.14 -11.45 -17.80
CA PHE A 100 -15.12 -10.45 -17.52
C PHE A 100 -15.72 -9.17 -16.89
N THR A 101 -16.91 -8.77 -17.27
CA THR A 101 -17.56 -7.57 -16.73
C THR A 101 -17.87 -7.74 -15.25
N GLN A 102 -18.41 -8.90 -14.86
CA GLN A 102 -18.64 -9.22 -13.45
C GLN A 102 -17.31 -9.25 -12.66
N LEU A 103 -16.26 -9.86 -13.22
CA LEU A 103 -14.94 -9.86 -12.61
C LEU A 103 -14.45 -8.44 -12.33
N VAL A 104 -14.54 -7.54 -13.32
CA VAL A 104 -14.16 -6.13 -13.17
C VAL A 104 -14.98 -5.43 -12.08
N VAL A 105 -16.31 -5.65 -12.05
CA VAL A 105 -17.18 -5.04 -11.01
C VAL A 105 -16.77 -5.49 -9.61
N TYR A 106 -16.55 -6.79 -9.40
CA TYR A 106 -16.10 -7.29 -8.11
C TYR A 106 -14.71 -6.78 -7.73
N ARG A 107 -13.79 -6.65 -8.69
CA ARG A 107 -12.47 -6.03 -8.47
C ARG A 107 -12.58 -4.55 -8.06
N ILE A 108 -13.50 -3.78 -8.65
CA ILE A 108 -13.77 -2.39 -8.24
C ILE A 108 -14.30 -2.36 -6.79
N VAL A 109 -15.18 -3.30 -6.41
CA VAL A 109 -15.69 -3.42 -5.04
C VAL A 109 -14.56 -3.72 -4.06
N GLY A 110 -13.64 -4.62 -4.39
CA GLY A 110 -12.43 -4.88 -3.58
C GLY A 110 -11.56 -3.62 -3.46
N GLY A 111 -11.36 -2.94 -4.58
CA GLY A 111 -10.63 -1.68 -4.63
C GLY A 111 -11.21 -0.60 -3.71
N LEU A 112 -12.54 -0.44 -3.66
CA LEU A 112 -13.18 0.44 -2.67
C LEU A 112 -12.78 0.07 -1.23
N GLY A 113 -12.76 -1.23 -0.92
CA GLY A 113 -12.29 -1.75 0.37
C GLY A 113 -10.84 -1.38 0.66
N ILE A 114 -9.94 -1.54 -0.32
CA ILE A 114 -8.52 -1.14 -0.24
C ILE A 114 -8.41 0.35 0.09
N GLY A 115 -9.07 1.21 -0.69
CA GLY A 115 -9.00 2.65 -0.51
C GLY A 115 -9.46 3.09 0.88
N VAL A 116 -10.54 2.53 1.39
CA VAL A 116 -11.06 2.84 2.72
C VAL A 116 -10.10 2.35 3.81
N VAL A 117 -9.65 1.09 3.75
CA VAL A 117 -8.80 0.51 4.81
C VAL A 117 -7.41 1.14 4.83
N SER A 118 -6.88 1.58 3.70
CA SER A 118 -5.57 2.23 3.61
C SER A 118 -5.49 3.55 4.40
N ILE A 119 -6.62 4.21 4.61
CA ILE A 119 -6.73 5.44 5.40
C ILE A 119 -7.16 5.12 6.85
N VAL A 120 -8.18 4.28 7.01
CA VAL A 120 -8.86 4.12 8.31
C VAL A 120 -8.07 3.26 9.28
N SER A 121 -7.35 2.22 8.80
CA SER A 121 -6.55 1.36 9.69
C SER A 121 -5.36 2.11 10.33
N PRO A 122 -4.50 2.82 9.58
CA PRO A 122 -3.44 3.62 10.20
C PRO A 122 -3.99 4.71 11.11
N LEU A 123 -5.11 5.33 10.73
CA LEU A 123 -5.78 6.34 11.56
C LEU A 123 -6.25 5.74 12.89
N TYR A 124 -6.91 4.57 12.86
CA TYR A 124 -7.32 3.87 14.07
C TYR A 124 -6.11 3.52 14.95
N ILE A 125 -5.05 2.96 14.36
CA ILE A 125 -3.82 2.63 15.09
C ILE A 125 -3.25 3.88 15.77
N SER A 126 -3.23 5.02 15.08
CA SER A 126 -2.75 6.28 15.64
C SER A 126 -3.59 6.77 16.81
N GLU A 127 -4.90 6.58 16.78
CA GLU A 127 -5.85 7.05 17.79
C GLU A 127 -5.94 6.13 19.04
N VAL A 128 -5.49 4.86 18.93
CA VAL A 128 -5.44 3.92 20.06
C VAL A 128 -4.03 3.70 20.59
N SER A 129 -3.04 4.41 20.05
CA SER A 129 -1.63 4.29 20.41
C SER A 129 -1.23 5.40 21.37
N ALA A 130 -0.54 5.07 22.47
CA ALA A 130 0.12 6.08 23.30
C ALA A 130 1.17 6.82 22.46
N ALA A 131 1.26 8.16 22.63
CA ALA A 131 2.11 9.05 21.83
C ALA A 131 3.58 8.56 21.72
N ARG A 132 4.12 7.96 22.79
CA ARG A 132 5.49 7.43 22.83
C ARG A 132 5.72 6.22 21.91
N ARG A 133 4.67 5.49 21.50
CA ARG A 133 4.74 4.25 20.72
C ARG A 133 4.06 4.32 19.36
N TRP A 134 3.52 5.46 19.03
CA TRP A 134 2.75 5.70 17.82
C TRP A 134 3.51 5.26 16.55
N GLY A 135 4.75 5.70 16.38
CA GLY A 135 5.55 5.36 15.19
C GLY A 135 5.75 3.86 15.02
N MET A 136 6.09 3.14 16.10
CA MET A 136 6.27 1.69 16.08
C MET A 136 4.97 0.96 15.69
N LEU A 137 3.83 1.36 16.26
CA LEU A 137 2.55 0.68 16.01
C LEU A 137 2.01 0.95 14.60
N VAL A 138 2.20 2.16 14.07
CA VAL A 138 1.87 2.47 12.67
C VAL A 138 2.77 1.68 11.71
N SER A 139 4.02 1.42 12.08
CA SER A 139 4.93 0.58 11.28
C SER A 139 4.43 -0.86 11.11
N PHE A 140 3.67 -1.40 12.06
CA PHE A 140 3.03 -2.71 11.90
C PHE A 140 2.03 -2.76 10.75
N TYR A 141 1.36 -1.64 10.46
CA TYR A 141 0.49 -1.57 9.29
C TYR A 141 1.29 -1.76 7.99
N GLN A 142 2.39 -1.03 7.83
CA GLN A 142 3.25 -1.17 6.65
C GLN A 142 3.86 -2.57 6.52
N LEU A 143 4.28 -3.16 7.64
CA LEU A 143 4.77 -4.54 7.66
C LEU A 143 3.67 -5.52 7.26
N ALA A 144 2.44 -5.34 7.76
CA ALA A 144 1.31 -6.19 7.40
C ALA A 144 0.97 -6.09 5.90
N VAL A 145 1.09 -4.91 5.28
CA VAL A 145 0.93 -4.74 3.82
C VAL A 145 1.94 -5.61 3.07
N THR A 146 3.23 -5.55 3.42
CA THR A 146 4.27 -6.36 2.73
C THR A 146 4.13 -7.86 3.02
N MET A 147 3.66 -8.24 4.22
CA MET A 147 3.28 -9.63 4.52
C MET A 147 2.11 -10.09 3.64
N GLY A 148 1.13 -9.22 3.38
CA GLY A 148 0.03 -9.49 2.47
C GLY A 148 0.51 -9.78 1.04
N PHE A 149 1.45 -8.98 0.53
CA PHE A 149 2.10 -9.24 -0.76
C PHE A 149 2.74 -10.62 -0.79
N LEU A 150 3.58 -10.94 0.19
CA LEU A 150 4.26 -12.24 0.25
C LEU A 150 3.28 -13.41 0.37
N ALA A 151 2.22 -13.25 1.18
CA ALA A 151 1.19 -14.27 1.34
C ALA A 151 0.45 -14.53 0.02
N ALA A 152 0.05 -13.48 -0.71
CA ALA A 152 -0.62 -13.61 -2.00
C ALA A 152 0.26 -14.31 -3.04
N TYR A 153 1.54 -13.92 -3.15
CA TYR A 153 2.48 -14.57 -4.07
C TYR A 153 2.68 -16.04 -3.73
N THR A 154 2.78 -16.37 -2.44
CA THR A 154 2.91 -17.75 -1.98
C THR A 154 1.67 -18.57 -2.30
N VAL A 155 0.47 -18.03 -2.04
CA VAL A 155 -0.80 -18.69 -2.34
C VAL A 155 -0.97 -18.90 -3.85
N ASN A 156 -0.66 -17.90 -4.67
CA ASN A 156 -0.68 -18.03 -6.13
C ASN A 156 0.19 -19.20 -6.61
N TYR A 157 1.43 -19.27 -6.15
CA TYR A 157 2.35 -20.36 -6.49
C TYR A 157 1.83 -21.73 -6.04
N LEU A 158 1.37 -21.84 -4.78
CA LEU A 158 0.88 -23.10 -4.23
C LEU A 158 -0.36 -23.59 -4.97
N LEU A 159 -1.31 -22.70 -5.27
CA LEU A 159 -2.53 -23.06 -6.01
C LEU A 159 -2.23 -23.45 -7.44
N LEU A 160 -1.30 -22.78 -8.14
CA LEU A 160 -0.87 -23.19 -9.48
C LEU A 160 -0.26 -24.60 -9.45
N ARG A 161 0.63 -24.86 -8.49
CA ARG A 161 1.26 -26.20 -8.33
C ARG A 161 0.23 -27.28 -7.99
N MET A 162 -0.71 -26.95 -7.09
CA MET A 162 -1.80 -27.87 -6.74
C MET A 162 -2.69 -28.18 -7.96
N GLY A 163 -3.02 -27.18 -8.77
CA GLY A 163 -3.79 -27.35 -9.99
C GLY A 163 -3.11 -28.23 -11.03
N GLN A 164 -1.77 -28.26 -11.06
CA GLN A 164 -0.98 -29.12 -11.97
C GLN A 164 -0.90 -30.58 -11.50
N THR A 165 -1.07 -30.86 -10.21
CA THR A 165 -0.81 -32.18 -9.61
C THR A 165 -2.05 -32.87 -9.05
N ALA A 166 -3.10 -32.11 -8.68
CA ALA A 166 -4.30 -32.63 -8.04
C ALA A 166 -5.46 -32.78 -9.02
N GLY A 167 -6.26 -33.82 -8.82
CA GLY A 167 -7.58 -33.98 -9.43
C GLY A 167 -8.63 -34.11 -8.31
N PHE A 168 -9.72 -33.36 -8.44
CA PHE A 168 -10.80 -33.36 -7.44
C PHE A 168 -12.06 -34.04 -8.00
N GLY A 169 -12.70 -34.88 -7.18
CA GLY A 169 -13.90 -35.61 -7.60
C GLY A 169 -15.17 -34.72 -7.72
N THR A 170 -15.14 -33.49 -7.20
CA THR A 170 -16.27 -32.57 -7.25
C THR A 170 -16.08 -31.54 -8.36
N ALA A 171 -16.98 -31.50 -9.33
CA ALA A 171 -16.86 -30.71 -10.56
C ALA A 171 -16.59 -29.20 -10.32
N TRP A 172 -17.25 -28.57 -9.36
CA TRP A 172 -17.03 -27.14 -9.10
C TRP A 172 -15.70 -26.86 -8.38
N VAL A 173 -15.22 -27.80 -7.52
CA VAL A 173 -13.90 -27.71 -6.89
C VAL A 173 -12.81 -27.89 -7.94
N GLN A 174 -12.98 -28.87 -8.84
CA GLN A 174 -12.10 -29.07 -10.00
C GLN A 174 -12.02 -27.79 -10.83
N ARG A 175 -13.14 -27.16 -11.14
CA ARG A 175 -13.19 -25.92 -11.91
C ARG A 175 -12.41 -24.77 -11.24
N ILE A 176 -12.59 -24.56 -9.93
CA ILE A 176 -11.99 -23.41 -9.20
C ILE A 176 -10.50 -23.61 -8.95
N PHE A 177 -10.04 -24.81 -8.66
CA PHE A 177 -8.67 -25.06 -8.22
C PHE A 177 -7.77 -25.72 -9.27
N VAL A 178 -8.32 -26.16 -10.40
CA VAL A 178 -7.56 -26.84 -11.47
C VAL A 178 -7.79 -26.18 -12.82
N ASP A 179 -9.04 -26.18 -13.32
CA ASP A 179 -9.33 -25.74 -14.68
C ASP A 179 -9.22 -24.21 -14.84
N GLU A 180 -9.70 -23.47 -13.83
CA GLU A 180 -9.67 -21.99 -13.77
C GLU A 180 -9.03 -21.53 -12.44
N VAL A 181 -7.76 -21.94 -12.19
CA VAL A 181 -7.06 -21.76 -10.93
C VAL A 181 -6.99 -20.29 -10.45
N TRP A 182 -7.07 -19.33 -11.38
CA TRP A 182 -7.18 -17.91 -11.05
C TRP A 182 -8.38 -17.58 -10.14
N ARG A 183 -9.46 -18.37 -10.22
CA ARG A 183 -10.62 -18.24 -9.32
C ARG A 183 -10.26 -18.60 -7.88
N GLY A 184 -9.51 -19.69 -7.74
CA GLY A 184 -8.99 -20.13 -6.44
C GLY A 184 -8.03 -19.10 -5.84
N MET A 185 -7.15 -18.51 -6.67
CA MET A 185 -6.20 -17.47 -6.25
C MET A 185 -6.93 -16.23 -5.70
N LEU A 186 -7.89 -15.67 -6.45
CA LEU A 186 -8.70 -14.52 -6.01
C LEU A 186 -9.62 -14.90 -4.84
N GLY A 187 -10.23 -16.08 -4.88
CA GLY A 187 -11.14 -16.56 -3.83
C GLY A 187 -10.46 -16.84 -2.49
N ALA A 188 -9.17 -17.16 -2.48
CA ALA A 188 -8.40 -17.44 -1.27
C ALA A 188 -8.35 -16.25 -0.31
N GLU A 189 -8.50 -15.01 -0.83
CA GLU A 189 -8.61 -13.80 -0.02
C GLU A 189 -9.82 -13.82 0.93
N THR A 190 -10.84 -14.62 0.64
CA THR A 190 -12.01 -14.75 1.52
C THR A 190 -11.64 -15.15 2.94
N LEU A 191 -10.60 -15.99 3.12
CA LEU A 191 -10.17 -16.44 4.44
C LEU A 191 -9.65 -15.27 5.31
N PRO A 192 -8.63 -14.50 4.90
CA PRO A 192 -8.18 -13.36 5.69
C PRO A 192 -9.25 -12.25 5.79
N ALA A 193 -10.13 -12.07 4.79
CA ALA A 193 -11.21 -11.10 4.85
C ALA A 193 -12.26 -11.45 5.93
N LEU A 194 -12.66 -12.72 6.02
CA LEU A 194 -13.55 -13.20 7.08
C LEU A 194 -12.88 -13.14 8.46
N LEU A 195 -11.59 -13.48 8.54
CA LEU A 195 -10.84 -13.32 9.78
C LEU A 195 -10.85 -11.86 10.24
N PHE A 196 -10.56 -10.92 9.35
CA PHE A 196 -10.61 -9.49 9.64
C PHE A 196 -12.00 -9.05 10.08
N PHE A 197 -13.04 -9.48 9.36
CA PHE A 197 -14.43 -9.21 9.73
C PHE A 197 -14.74 -9.65 11.17
N VAL A 198 -14.34 -10.86 11.55
CA VAL A 198 -14.60 -11.42 12.89
C VAL A 198 -13.80 -10.67 13.97
N ILE A 199 -12.50 -10.47 13.77
CA ILE A 199 -11.65 -9.89 14.82
C ILE A 199 -11.96 -8.41 15.10
N ILE A 200 -12.52 -7.66 14.13
CA ILE A 200 -12.95 -6.26 14.36
C ILE A 200 -14.04 -6.17 15.43
N PHE A 201 -14.85 -7.20 15.63
CA PHE A 201 -15.88 -7.18 16.69
C PHE A 201 -15.29 -7.10 18.10
N PHE A 202 -14.05 -7.51 18.30
CA PHE A 202 -13.38 -7.53 19.61
C PHE A 202 -12.65 -6.22 19.95
N ILE A 203 -12.49 -5.31 19.00
CA ILE A 203 -11.86 -4.01 19.25
C ILE A 203 -12.90 -2.93 19.58
N PRO A 204 -12.58 -1.95 20.45
CA PRO A 204 -13.46 -0.83 20.74
C PRO A 204 -13.47 0.19 19.59
N GLU A 205 -14.38 1.15 19.66
CA GLU A 205 -14.34 2.32 18.79
C GLU A 205 -13.23 3.27 19.25
N SER A 206 -12.71 4.09 18.32
CA SER A 206 -11.68 5.08 18.62
C SER A 206 -12.08 6.03 19.77
N PRO A 207 -11.20 6.24 20.76
CA PRO A 207 -11.48 7.18 21.85
C PRO A 207 -11.65 8.62 21.35
N ARG A 208 -10.88 9.02 20.34
CA ARG A 208 -11.00 10.34 19.73
C ARG A 208 -12.35 10.54 19.04
N TRP A 209 -12.81 9.55 18.30
CA TRP A 209 -14.13 9.61 17.67
C TRP A 209 -15.26 9.60 18.70
N LEU A 210 -15.12 8.82 19.77
CA LEU A 210 -16.10 8.79 20.86
C LEU A 210 -16.22 10.16 21.55
N ALA A 211 -15.10 10.82 21.82
CA ALA A 211 -15.07 12.18 22.38
C ALA A 211 -15.76 13.19 21.43
N LEU A 212 -15.44 13.15 20.13
CA LEU A 212 -16.07 13.98 19.10
C LEU A 212 -17.61 13.82 19.05
N ARG A 213 -18.12 12.66 19.44
CA ARG A 213 -19.57 12.34 19.50
C ARG A 213 -20.19 12.57 20.87
N GLY A 214 -19.48 13.21 21.80
CA GLY A 214 -19.97 13.47 23.16
C GLY A 214 -20.08 12.22 24.03
N ARG A 215 -19.47 11.09 23.63
CA ARG A 215 -19.48 9.83 24.38
C ARG A 215 -18.26 9.72 25.30
N THR A 216 -18.05 10.75 26.12
CA THR A 216 -16.86 10.96 26.95
C THR A 216 -16.60 9.79 27.92
N ASP A 217 -17.65 9.22 28.55
CA ASP A 217 -17.50 8.08 29.45
C ASP A 217 -16.96 6.82 28.76
N ARG A 218 -17.34 6.61 27.49
CA ARG A 218 -16.81 5.50 26.71
C ARG A 218 -15.38 5.76 26.26
N ALA A 219 -15.07 7.01 25.86
CA ALA A 219 -13.72 7.42 25.52
C ALA A 219 -12.76 7.23 26.70
N LEU A 220 -13.16 7.69 27.90
CA LEU A 220 -12.39 7.56 29.12
C LEU A 220 -12.13 6.08 29.49
N ARG A 221 -13.11 5.21 29.32
CA ARG A 221 -12.92 3.77 29.55
C ARG A 221 -11.90 3.13 28.60
N VAL A 222 -11.92 3.51 27.33
CA VAL A 222 -10.96 2.99 26.33
C VAL A 222 -9.56 3.53 26.64
N LEU A 223 -9.41 4.84 26.87
CA LEU A 223 -8.15 5.47 27.25
C LEU A 223 -7.58 4.90 28.55
N GLY A 224 -8.44 4.67 29.55
CA GLY A 224 -8.01 4.06 30.83
C GLY A 224 -7.42 2.65 30.67
N ARG A 225 -7.93 1.86 29.72
CA ARG A 225 -7.34 0.54 29.39
C ARG A 225 -6.02 0.67 28.62
N ILE A 226 -5.91 1.67 27.74
CA ILE A 226 -4.71 1.93 26.95
C ILE A 226 -3.57 2.44 27.84
N ASN A 227 -3.83 3.47 28.67
CA ASN A 227 -2.81 4.16 29.45
C ASN A 227 -2.52 3.47 30.80
N GLY A 228 -3.45 2.64 31.29
CA GLY A 228 -3.31 1.95 32.58
C GLY A 228 -3.42 2.89 33.79
N ASP A 229 -3.59 4.20 33.58
CA ASP A 229 -3.80 5.22 34.61
C ASP A 229 -5.01 6.11 34.25
N ARG A 230 -5.92 6.24 35.20
CA ARG A 230 -7.16 7.01 35.01
C ARG A 230 -6.91 8.54 34.95
N ALA A 231 -5.89 9.00 35.63
CA ALA A 231 -5.51 10.42 35.59
C ALA A 231 -4.90 10.80 34.25
N GLU A 232 -4.01 9.94 33.72
CA GLU A 232 -3.43 10.11 32.38
C GLU A 232 -4.49 10.03 31.28
N ALA A 233 -5.43 9.08 31.39
CA ALA A 233 -6.56 8.97 30.49
C ALA A 233 -7.48 10.21 30.50
N ALA A 234 -7.72 10.79 31.69
CA ALA A 234 -8.51 12.02 31.83
C ALA A 234 -7.79 13.24 31.24
N ALA A 235 -6.47 13.33 31.44
CA ALA A 235 -5.66 14.40 30.87
C ALA A 235 -5.64 14.32 29.33
N GLU A 236 -5.50 13.11 28.77
CA GLU A 236 -5.54 12.89 27.32
C GLU A 236 -6.94 13.22 26.74
N LEU A 237 -8.01 12.82 27.42
CA LEU A 237 -9.37 13.16 27.00
C LEU A 237 -9.59 14.68 26.98
N ALA A 238 -9.13 15.39 28.02
CA ALA A 238 -9.21 16.85 28.07
C ALA A 238 -8.41 17.51 26.93
N ALA A 239 -7.25 16.98 26.59
CA ALA A 239 -6.46 17.44 25.46
C ALA A 239 -7.19 17.22 24.12
N ILE A 240 -7.86 16.07 23.94
CA ILE A 240 -8.69 15.79 22.77
C ILE A 240 -9.87 16.79 22.68
N GLU A 241 -10.58 17.01 23.79
CA GLU A 241 -11.72 17.93 23.85
C GLU A 241 -11.29 19.38 23.56
N THR A 242 -10.15 19.81 24.08
CA THR A 242 -9.58 21.13 23.79
C THR A 242 -9.21 21.28 22.31
N ALA A 243 -8.60 20.25 21.71
CA ALA A 243 -8.25 20.25 20.30
C ALA A 243 -9.49 20.28 19.39
N VAL A 244 -10.57 19.65 19.82
CA VAL A 244 -11.87 19.64 19.12
C VAL A 244 -12.61 20.96 19.27
N GLY A 245 -12.64 21.51 20.49
CA GLY A 245 -13.32 22.79 20.78
C GLY A 245 -12.65 24.02 20.15
N GLY A 246 -11.36 23.92 19.83
CA GLY A 246 -10.58 24.97 19.18
C GLY A 246 -10.90 25.21 17.70
N GLY A 247 -11.89 24.51 17.11
CA GLY A 247 -12.50 24.81 15.81
C GLY A 247 -11.50 25.13 14.69
N GLN A 248 -10.45 24.34 14.53
CA GLN A 248 -9.57 24.52 13.38
C GLN A 248 -10.31 24.01 12.13
N THR A 249 -11.21 24.85 11.60
CA THR A 249 -11.69 24.66 10.23
C THR A 249 -10.48 24.58 9.32
N PRO A 250 -10.39 23.55 8.46
CA PRO A 250 -9.32 23.48 7.48
C PRO A 250 -9.33 24.77 6.68
N GLN A 251 -8.31 25.58 6.83
CA GLN A 251 -8.26 26.88 6.13
C GLN A 251 -7.81 26.59 4.70
N TRP A 252 -8.75 26.17 3.85
CA TRP A 252 -8.53 25.91 2.41
C TRP A 252 -7.84 27.10 1.72
N ARG A 253 -8.09 28.30 2.20
CA ARG A 253 -7.41 29.51 1.74
C ARG A 253 -5.91 29.49 2.00
N LEU A 254 -5.44 28.84 3.07
CA LEU A 254 -4.01 28.71 3.36
C LEU A 254 -3.29 27.82 2.35
N LEU A 255 -3.95 26.82 1.78
CA LEU A 255 -3.37 25.99 0.72
C LEU A 255 -2.99 26.81 -0.52
N LEU A 256 -3.69 27.91 -0.75
CA LEU A 256 -3.44 28.81 -1.88
C LEU A 256 -2.36 29.84 -1.59
N SER A 257 -1.87 29.97 -0.34
CA SER A 257 -0.76 30.86 -0.01
C SER A 257 0.53 30.38 -0.72
N LYS A 258 1.34 31.34 -1.18
CA LYS A 258 2.48 31.07 -2.10
C LYS A 258 3.43 29.98 -1.63
N GLY A 259 3.82 29.97 -0.37
CA GLY A 259 4.74 28.97 0.19
C GLY A 259 4.10 27.59 0.38
N ILE A 260 2.89 27.54 0.99
CA ILE A 260 2.19 26.29 1.24
C ILE A 260 1.78 25.62 -0.07
N ARG A 261 1.34 26.38 -1.07
CA ARG A 261 1.04 25.89 -2.41
C ARG A 261 2.26 25.19 -3.04
N THR A 262 3.45 25.79 -2.87
CA THR A 262 4.68 25.17 -3.37
C THR A 262 4.98 23.84 -2.67
N ALA A 263 4.84 23.77 -1.34
CA ALA A 263 5.01 22.51 -0.60
C ALA A 263 4.01 21.42 -1.06
N VAL A 264 2.75 21.79 -1.28
CA VAL A 264 1.71 20.85 -1.77
C VAL A 264 2.03 20.38 -3.19
N LEU A 265 2.44 21.27 -4.10
CA LEU A 265 2.83 20.89 -5.46
C LEU A 265 4.05 19.98 -5.49
N VAL A 266 5.07 20.28 -4.68
CA VAL A 266 6.27 19.42 -4.56
C VAL A 266 5.89 18.06 -4.02
N GLY A 267 5.08 17.97 -2.96
CA GLY A 267 4.65 16.70 -2.41
C GLY A 267 3.77 15.89 -3.36
N THR A 268 2.87 16.54 -4.09
CA THR A 268 2.09 15.92 -5.17
C THR A 268 3.00 15.34 -6.26
N ALA A 269 4.00 16.10 -6.68
CA ALA A 269 4.97 15.66 -7.70
C ALA A 269 5.81 14.47 -7.19
N ILE A 270 6.24 14.48 -5.93
CA ILE A 270 6.94 13.35 -5.29
C ILE A 270 6.04 12.10 -5.30
N ALA A 271 4.77 12.24 -4.93
CA ALA A 271 3.82 11.14 -4.87
C ALA A 271 3.60 10.49 -6.25
N ILE A 272 3.42 11.29 -7.31
CA ILE A 272 3.20 10.80 -8.68
C ILE A 272 4.49 10.23 -9.28
N LEU A 273 5.58 11.00 -9.27
CA LEU A 273 6.85 10.58 -9.89
C LEU A 273 7.41 9.33 -9.22
N GLY A 274 7.19 9.17 -7.90
CA GLY A 274 7.55 7.96 -7.17
C GLY A 274 6.90 6.71 -7.76
N GLN A 275 5.67 6.79 -8.27
CA GLN A 275 5.00 5.68 -8.92
C GLN A 275 5.55 5.40 -10.33
N PHE A 276 5.90 6.45 -11.07
CA PHE A 276 6.42 6.34 -12.44
C PHE A 276 7.81 5.71 -12.53
N MET A 277 8.48 5.46 -11.41
CA MET A 277 9.70 4.65 -11.37
C MET A 277 9.43 3.13 -11.49
N GLY A 278 8.17 2.69 -11.58
CA GLY A 278 7.78 1.34 -12.01
C GLY A 278 7.68 0.27 -10.92
N VAL A 279 7.69 0.61 -9.62
CA VAL A 279 7.61 -0.40 -8.55
C VAL A 279 6.34 -1.26 -8.68
N ASN A 280 5.21 -0.63 -8.96
CA ASN A 280 3.94 -1.33 -9.10
C ASN A 280 3.88 -2.17 -10.39
N ALA A 281 4.60 -1.81 -11.43
CA ALA A 281 4.75 -2.65 -12.61
C ALA A 281 5.41 -3.99 -12.24
N VAL A 282 6.47 -3.98 -11.44
CA VAL A 282 7.15 -5.19 -10.96
C VAL A 282 6.27 -6.00 -10.01
N LEU A 283 5.56 -5.33 -9.10
CA LEU A 283 4.73 -6.01 -8.10
C LEU A 283 3.47 -6.66 -8.71
N TYR A 284 2.88 -6.06 -9.75
CA TYR A 284 1.64 -6.56 -10.37
C TYR A 284 1.89 -7.45 -11.59
N TYR A 285 2.95 -7.20 -12.34
CA TYR A 285 3.22 -7.88 -13.59
C TYR A 285 4.54 -8.68 -13.57
N GLY A 286 5.16 -8.86 -12.39
CA GLY A 286 6.43 -9.58 -12.28
C GLY A 286 6.42 -10.94 -12.96
N PRO A 287 5.46 -11.86 -12.69
CA PRO A 287 5.38 -13.13 -13.39
C PRO A 287 5.28 -12.98 -14.91
N SER A 288 4.40 -12.10 -15.41
CA SER A 288 4.27 -11.80 -16.85
C SER A 288 5.57 -11.29 -17.48
N ILE A 289 6.36 -10.52 -16.73
CA ILE A 289 7.65 -10.01 -17.17
C ILE A 289 8.68 -11.14 -17.24
N PHE A 290 8.72 -12.05 -16.25
CA PHE A 290 9.61 -13.21 -16.26
C PHE A 290 9.23 -14.19 -17.35
N GLU A 291 7.93 -14.43 -17.61
CA GLU A 291 7.47 -15.27 -18.72
C GLU A 291 7.89 -14.70 -20.08
N ARG A 292 7.88 -13.38 -20.26
CA ARG A 292 8.43 -12.72 -21.47
C ARG A 292 9.95 -12.89 -21.61
N ALA A 293 10.66 -13.17 -20.52
CA ALA A 293 12.07 -13.54 -20.52
C ALA A 293 12.31 -15.05 -20.76
N GLY A 294 11.25 -15.83 -21.04
CA GLY A 294 11.32 -17.24 -21.34
C GLY A 294 11.18 -18.18 -20.14
N TRP A 295 10.83 -17.66 -18.95
CA TRP A 295 10.64 -18.50 -17.76
C TRP A 295 9.31 -19.25 -17.81
N SER A 296 9.25 -20.43 -17.16
CA SER A 296 7.99 -21.14 -17.00
C SER A 296 7.06 -20.37 -16.04
N GLY A 297 5.75 -20.56 -16.15
CA GLY A 297 4.79 -19.91 -15.26
C GLY A 297 5.02 -20.24 -13.79
N SER A 298 5.42 -21.48 -13.45
CA SER A 298 5.74 -21.87 -12.07
C SER A 298 7.01 -21.20 -11.55
N ASP A 299 8.05 -21.06 -12.37
CA ASP A 299 9.30 -20.42 -11.99
C ASP A 299 9.12 -18.91 -11.86
N SER A 300 8.30 -18.31 -12.71
CA SER A 300 7.92 -16.89 -12.65
C SER A 300 7.19 -16.55 -11.36
N LEU A 301 6.24 -17.39 -10.93
CA LEU A 301 5.56 -17.21 -9.65
C LEU A 301 6.48 -17.46 -8.46
N PHE A 302 7.42 -18.42 -8.56
CA PHE A 302 8.43 -18.61 -7.51
C PHE A 302 9.36 -17.41 -7.40
N ALA A 303 9.82 -16.85 -8.51
CA ALA A 303 10.61 -15.61 -8.53
C ALA A 303 9.84 -14.45 -7.86
N GLN A 304 8.53 -14.39 -8.08
CA GLN A 304 7.69 -13.36 -7.44
C GLN A 304 7.59 -13.54 -5.91
N ILE A 305 7.66 -14.76 -5.38
CA ILE A 305 7.79 -14.99 -3.93
C ILE A 305 9.09 -14.38 -3.41
N LEU A 306 10.21 -14.55 -4.12
CA LEU A 306 11.49 -13.94 -3.73
C LEU A 306 11.43 -12.43 -3.75
N VAL A 307 10.77 -11.82 -4.74
CA VAL A 307 10.49 -10.39 -4.80
C VAL A 307 9.70 -9.93 -3.57
N GLY A 308 8.64 -10.65 -3.20
CA GLY A 308 7.84 -10.38 -2.01
C GLY A 308 8.63 -10.52 -0.71
N ALA A 309 9.47 -11.56 -0.60
CA ALA A 309 10.32 -11.79 0.57
C ALA A 309 11.35 -10.66 0.74
N VAL A 310 12.03 -10.26 -0.34
CA VAL A 310 12.97 -9.12 -0.30
C VAL A 310 12.24 -7.83 0.07
N ASN A 311 11.06 -7.57 -0.49
CA ASN A 311 10.25 -6.40 -0.16
C ASN A 311 9.91 -6.36 1.35
N MET A 312 9.44 -7.48 1.92
CA MET A 312 9.10 -7.58 3.34
C MET A 312 10.34 -7.41 4.24
N LEU A 313 11.42 -8.15 3.99
CA LEU A 313 12.64 -8.09 4.78
C LEU A 313 13.27 -6.69 4.73
N THR A 314 13.29 -6.08 3.55
CA THR A 314 13.82 -4.72 3.38
C THR A 314 12.94 -3.69 4.09
N THR A 315 11.61 -3.88 4.14
CA THR A 315 10.72 -3.01 4.91
C THR A 315 11.07 -3.04 6.39
N VAL A 316 11.32 -4.22 6.96
CA VAL A 316 11.79 -4.35 8.36
C VAL A 316 13.11 -3.61 8.58
N LEU A 317 14.05 -3.77 7.67
CA LEU A 317 15.34 -3.07 7.72
C LEU A 317 15.16 -1.56 7.61
N ALA A 318 14.33 -1.09 6.69
CA ALA A 318 14.05 0.33 6.49
C ALA A 318 13.50 1.00 7.75
N LEU A 319 12.55 0.36 8.44
CA LEU A 319 12.00 0.84 9.70
C LEU A 319 13.06 0.98 10.81
N ALA A 320 14.09 0.14 10.79
CA ALA A 320 15.17 0.19 11.78
C ALA A 320 16.20 1.31 11.50
N ILE A 321 16.38 1.72 10.25
CA ILE A 321 17.47 2.62 9.87
C ILE A 321 17.03 4.03 9.44
N ILE A 322 15.73 4.24 9.13
CA ILE A 322 15.22 5.51 8.59
C ILE A 322 15.56 6.73 9.47
N ASP A 323 15.49 6.56 10.79
CA ASP A 323 15.78 7.64 11.74
C ASP A 323 17.29 7.90 11.91
N ARG A 324 18.14 6.90 11.63
CA ARG A 324 19.60 7.00 11.79
C ARG A 324 20.29 7.60 10.57
N VAL A 325 19.85 7.21 9.36
CA VAL A 325 20.50 7.60 8.11
C VAL A 325 19.97 8.95 7.60
N GLY A 326 18.71 9.25 7.86
CA GLY A 326 18.03 10.43 7.37
C GLY A 326 17.29 10.19 6.03
N ARG A 327 16.18 10.92 5.88
CA ARG A 327 15.21 10.67 4.80
C ARG A 327 15.80 10.93 3.41
N LYS A 328 16.44 12.08 3.23
CA LYS A 328 16.97 12.52 1.94
C LYS A 328 18.13 11.65 1.45
N LYS A 329 19.02 11.23 2.35
CA LYS A 329 20.13 10.32 2.03
C LYS A 329 19.64 8.95 1.57
N LEU A 330 18.65 8.37 2.28
CA LEU A 330 18.05 7.10 1.88
C LEU A 330 17.43 7.18 0.49
N VAL A 331 16.75 8.29 0.16
CA VAL A 331 16.19 8.49 -1.18
C VAL A 331 17.30 8.55 -2.24
N TYR A 332 18.38 9.29 -2.01
CA TYR A 332 19.48 9.36 -2.98
C TYR A 332 20.10 8.00 -3.27
N TRP A 333 20.45 7.25 -2.21
CA TRP A 333 21.07 5.93 -2.37
C TRP A 333 20.09 4.94 -3.04
N GLY A 334 18.86 4.90 -2.57
CA GLY A 334 17.88 3.97 -3.09
C GLY A 334 17.49 4.27 -4.54
N VAL A 335 17.17 5.51 -4.87
CA VAL A 335 16.77 5.86 -6.26
C VAL A 335 17.93 5.70 -7.24
N SER A 336 19.17 5.98 -6.82
CA SER A 336 20.35 5.69 -7.65
C SER A 336 20.49 4.20 -7.91
N GLY A 337 20.32 3.37 -6.88
CA GLY A 337 20.33 1.90 -7.03
C GLY A 337 19.16 1.39 -7.88
N MET A 338 17.96 1.98 -7.73
CA MET A 338 16.82 1.68 -8.61
C MET A 338 17.14 1.98 -10.08
N ALA A 339 17.69 3.17 -10.38
CA ALA A 339 18.04 3.56 -11.74
C ALA A 339 19.05 2.59 -12.36
N LEU A 340 20.10 2.23 -11.62
CA LEU A 340 21.10 1.25 -12.08
C LEU A 340 20.49 -0.13 -12.32
N SER A 341 19.64 -0.60 -11.40
CA SER A 341 18.96 -1.89 -11.56
C SER A 341 18.01 -1.89 -12.75
N LEU A 342 17.22 -0.82 -12.96
CA LEU A 342 16.33 -0.67 -14.12
C LEU A 342 17.09 -0.64 -15.45
N LEU A 343 18.24 0.05 -15.50
CA LEU A 343 19.11 0.03 -16.67
C LEU A 343 19.65 -1.38 -16.93
N LEU A 344 20.05 -2.12 -15.87
CA LEU A 344 20.52 -3.50 -16.01
C LEU A 344 19.38 -4.42 -16.50
N ILE A 345 18.17 -4.31 -15.94
CA ILE A 345 17.00 -5.07 -16.40
C ILE A 345 16.72 -4.79 -17.88
N GLY A 346 16.65 -3.51 -18.28
CA GLY A 346 16.45 -3.11 -19.66
C GLY A 346 17.54 -3.67 -20.60
N THR A 347 18.79 -3.65 -20.16
CA THR A 347 19.92 -4.23 -20.91
C THR A 347 19.82 -5.75 -21.01
N CYS A 348 19.41 -6.45 -19.96
CA CYS A 348 19.17 -7.90 -20.00
C CYS A 348 18.12 -8.26 -21.06
N PHE A 349 17.01 -7.52 -21.14
CA PHE A 349 16.00 -7.73 -22.19
C PHE A 349 16.49 -7.37 -23.60
N LEU A 350 17.40 -6.43 -23.74
CA LEU A 350 17.89 -5.98 -25.05
C LEU A 350 18.98 -6.90 -25.61
N THR A 351 19.88 -7.39 -24.76
CA THR A 351 21.11 -8.07 -25.19
C THR A 351 21.35 -9.41 -24.49
N GLY A 352 20.49 -9.80 -23.53
CA GLY A 352 20.70 -10.97 -22.67
C GLY A 352 20.89 -12.27 -23.46
N GLU A 353 20.05 -12.51 -24.48
CA GLU A 353 20.18 -13.67 -25.36
C GLU A 353 21.48 -13.66 -26.14
N ARG A 354 21.90 -12.50 -26.66
CA ARG A 354 23.15 -12.37 -27.43
C ARG A 354 24.40 -12.56 -26.59
N LEU A 355 24.36 -12.17 -25.32
CA LEU A 355 25.46 -12.28 -24.38
C LEU A 355 25.46 -13.57 -23.59
N GLY A 356 24.44 -14.44 -23.78
CA GLY A 356 24.27 -15.67 -23.00
C GLY A 356 24.21 -15.45 -21.50
N LEU A 357 23.57 -14.37 -21.05
CA LEU A 357 23.48 -14.03 -19.64
C LEU A 357 22.62 -15.08 -18.91
N PRO A 358 23.07 -15.60 -17.76
CA PRO A 358 22.27 -16.51 -16.96
C PRO A 358 20.97 -15.83 -16.48
N ASP A 359 19.86 -16.57 -16.45
CA ASP A 359 18.55 -16.10 -15.97
C ASP A 359 18.62 -15.50 -14.56
N GLY A 360 19.52 -15.98 -13.73
CA GLY A 360 19.78 -15.46 -12.39
C GLY A 360 20.21 -14.01 -12.35
N VAL A 361 20.82 -13.45 -13.42
CA VAL A 361 21.21 -12.04 -13.49
C VAL A 361 19.99 -11.15 -13.56
N LEU A 362 18.99 -11.53 -14.35
CA LEU A 362 17.73 -10.80 -14.45
C LEU A 362 17.02 -10.79 -13.10
N LEU A 363 16.88 -11.95 -12.46
CA LEU A 363 16.27 -12.05 -11.13
C LEU A 363 17.03 -11.20 -10.10
N ALA A 364 18.36 -11.29 -10.06
CA ALA A 364 19.18 -10.51 -9.14
C ALA A 364 18.98 -8.99 -9.35
N ALA A 365 18.86 -8.53 -10.59
CA ALA A 365 18.58 -7.13 -10.90
C ALA A 365 17.19 -6.70 -10.40
N PHE A 366 16.16 -7.55 -10.55
CA PHE A 366 14.83 -7.29 -9.98
C PHE A 366 14.85 -7.25 -8.45
N LEU A 367 15.53 -8.19 -7.79
CA LEU A 367 15.64 -8.20 -6.33
C LEU A 367 16.39 -6.98 -5.81
N CYS A 368 17.47 -6.56 -6.49
CA CYS A 368 18.21 -5.33 -6.17
C CYS A 368 17.33 -4.09 -6.35
N TYR A 369 16.55 -4.02 -7.43
CA TYR A 369 15.62 -2.93 -7.68
C TYR A 369 14.57 -2.83 -6.55
N VAL A 370 13.94 -3.94 -6.17
CA VAL A 370 12.93 -3.98 -5.11
C VAL A 370 13.54 -3.64 -3.76
N PHE A 371 14.74 -4.13 -3.47
CA PHE A 371 15.49 -3.76 -2.27
C PHE A 371 15.71 -2.23 -2.19
N CYS A 372 16.23 -1.65 -3.26
CA CYS A 372 16.50 -0.21 -3.34
C CYS A 372 15.22 0.62 -3.21
N CYS A 373 14.11 0.17 -3.81
CA CYS A 373 12.82 0.82 -3.73
C CYS A 373 12.22 0.73 -2.32
N ALA A 374 12.19 -0.46 -1.72
CA ALA A 374 11.60 -0.69 -0.41
C ALA A 374 12.32 0.06 0.70
N ILE A 375 13.66 0.13 0.65
CA ILE A 375 14.47 0.84 1.66
C ILE A 375 14.38 2.37 1.53
N SER A 376 13.98 2.88 0.38
CA SER A 376 13.97 4.32 0.08
C SER A 376 12.55 4.85 -0.14
N VAL A 377 12.04 4.76 -1.36
CA VAL A 377 10.80 5.43 -1.76
C VAL A 377 9.60 4.90 -0.96
N CYS A 378 9.45 3.58 -0.83
CA CYS A 378 8.32 3.00 -0.12
C CYS A 378 8.30 3.34 1.38
N ALA A 379 9.47 3.34 2.02
CA ALA A 379 9.60 3.64 3.45
C ALA A 379 9.52 5.14 3.75
N VAL A 380 10.10 5.97 2.87
CA VAL A 380 10.37 7.39 3.16
C VAL A 380 9.24 8.31 2.71
N VAL A 381 8.51 7.99 1.65
CA VAL A 381 7.57 8.92 1.00
C VAL A 381 6.52 9.49 1.98
N TRP A 382 5.87 8.64 2.78
CA TRP A 382 4.84 9.10 3.71
C TRP A 382 5.39 9.92 4.85
N VAL A 383 6.56 9.54 5.37
CA VAL A 383 7.26 10.29 6.43
C VAL A 383 7.68 11.66 5.88
N LEU A 384 8.29 11.69 4.71
CA LEU A 384 8.73 12.91 4.04
C LEU A 384 7.56 13.89 3.83
N LEU A 385 6.43 13.39 3.29
CA LEU A 385 5.24 14.19 3.07
C LEU A 385 4.65 14.74 4.38
N SER A 386 4.60 13.91 5.43
CA SER A 386 4.06 14.33 6.73
C SER A 386 4.92 15.37 7.43
N GLU A 387 6.24 15.30 7.29
CA GLU A 387 7.19 16.26 7.86
C GLU A 387 7.25 17.57 7.05
N MET A 388 7.01 17.51 5.73
CA MET A 388 7.09 18.65 4.84
C MET A 388 5.91 19.63 4.98
N TYR A 389 4.73 19.13 5.36
CA TYR A 389 3.53 19.97 5.40
C TYR A 389 3.31 20.66 6.75
N PRO A 390 2.99 21.99 6.75
CA PRO A 390 2.62 22.72 7.96
C PRO A 390 1.45 22.06 8.69
N ILE A 391 1.50 22.05 10.04
CA ILE A 391 0.52 21.37 10.88
C ILE A 391 -0.91 21.75 10.54
N ARG A 392 -1.15 23.06 10.28
CA ARG A 392 -2.49 23.63 10.00
C ARG A 392 -3.17 23.05 8.76
N VAL A 393 -2.41 22.66 7.74
CA VAL A 393 -2.93 22.18 6.44
C VAL A 393 -2.54 20.74 6.14
N ARG A 394 -1.78 20.09 7.05
CA ARG A 394 -1.20 18.75 6.85
C ARG A 394 -2.23 17.72 6.43
N GLY A 395 -3.39 17.66 7.10
CA GLY A 395 -4.41 16.66 6.78
C GLY A 395 -4.90 16.75 5.33
N VAL A 396 -5.20 17.96 4.87
CA VAL A 396 -5.66 18.19 3.49
C VAL A 396 -4.54 17.97 2.48
N ALA A 397 -3.33 18.45 2.77
CA ALA A 397 -2.17 18.27 1.91
C ALA A 397 -1.79 16.77 1.76
N MET A 398 -1.85 15.99 2.85
CA MET A 398 -1.65 14.55 2.83
C MET A 398 -2.75 13.83 2.03
N SER A 399 -4.00 14.29 2.08
CA SER A 399 -5.08 13.73 1.27
C SER A 399 -4.86 13.98 -0.22
N ILE A 400 -4.41 15.18 -0.60
CA ILE A 400 -4.05 15.52 -1.99
C ILE A 400 -2.89 14.64 -2.47
N ALA A 401 -1.84 14.52 -1.66
CA ALA A 401 -0.69 13.67 -2.00
C ALA A 401 -1.08 12.18 -2.10
N GLY A 402 -1.92 11.69 -1.20
CA GLY A 402 -2.45 10.33 -1.24
C GLY A 402 -3.30 10.07 -2.49
N PHE A 403 -4.22 10.97 -2.83
CA PHE A 403 -4.99 10.89 -4.08
C PHE A 403 -4.07 10.85 -5.31
N SER A 404 -3.03 11.69 -5.32
CA SER A 404 -2.07 11.75 -6.41
C SER A 404 -1.22 10.48 -6.52
N LEU A 405 -0.83 9.90 -5.38
CA LEU A 405 -0.12 8.61 -5.32
C LEU A 405 -0.98 7.50 -5.91
N TRP A 406 -2.24 7.38 -5.50
CA TRP A 406 -3.15 6.36 -6.02
C TRP A 406 -3.45 6.55 -7.52
N THR A 407 -3.55 7.81 -7.96
CA THR A 407 -3.71 8.11 -9.40
C THR A 407 -2.46 7.69 -10.18
N GLY A 408 -1.26 7.97 -9.68
CA GLY A 408 -0.01 7.50 -10.28
C GLY A 408 0.08 5.96 -10.32
N THR A 409 -0.31 5.30 -9.24
CA THR A 409 -0.39 3.83 -9.16
C THR A 409 -1.34 3.26 -10.21
N TYR A 410 -2.53 3.86 -10.34
CA TYR A 410 -3.51 3.48 -11.36
C TYR A 410 -2.93 3.62 -12.78
N LEU A 411 -2.30 4.75 -13.09
CA LEU A 411 -1.73 5.00 -14.41
C LEU A 411 -0.64 3.97 -14.76
N VAL A 412 0.25 3.66 -13.82
CA VAL A 412 1.28 2.63 -14.03
C VAL A 412 0.64 1.26 -14.20
N GLY A 413 -0.29 0.87 -13.33
CA GLY A 413 -0.99 -0.41 -13.44
C GLY A 413 -1.72 -0.56 -14.78
N GLN A 414 -2.43 0.48 -15.22
CA GLN A 414 -3.19 0.48 -16.48
C GLN A 414 -2.29 0.45 -17.72
N LEU A 415 -1.18 1.21 -17.71
CA LEU A 415 -0.38 1.40 -18.91
C LEU A 415 0.75 0.37 -19.07
N THR A 416 1.15 -0.34 -18.03
CA THR A 416 2.26 -1.29 -18.08
C THR A 416 2.10 -2.35 -19.18
N PRO A 417 0.96 -3.06 -19.35
CA PRO A 417 0.85 -4.05 -20.42
C PRO A 417 0.97 -3.44 -21.82
N TRP A 418 0.38 -2.26 -22.03
CA TRP A 418 0.52 -1.51 -23.27
C TRP A 418 1.98 -1.12 -23.54
N MET A 419 2.70 -0.65 -22.51
CA MET A 419 4.11 -0.30 -22.63
C MET A 419 4.97 -1.53 -22.97
N LEU A 420 4.74 -2.64 -22.28
CA LEU A 420 5.45 -3.91 -22.55
C LEU A 420 5.19 -4.45 -23.96
N ALA A 421 3.99 -4.18 -24.51
CA ALA A 421 3.62 -4.62 -25.86
C ALA A 421 4.19 -3.70 -26.97
N ASN A 422 4.18 -2.36 -26.75
CA ASN A 422 4.50 -1.37 -27.77
C ASN A 422 5.90 -0.77 -27.67
N LEU A 423 6.46 -0.64 -26.45
CA LEU A 423 7.80 -0.11 -26.20
C LEU A 423 8.84 -1.20 -25.99
N THR A 424 8.44 -2.47 -26.07
CA THR A 424 9.20 -3.65 -25.65
C THR A 424 9.49 -3.65 -24.13
N PRO A 425 9.84 -4.81 -23.52
CA PRO A 425 10.26 -4.85 -22.12
C PRO A 425 11.48 -3.94 -21.84
N ALA A 426 12.50 -3.98 -22.71
CA ALA A 426 13.68 -3.14 -22.56
C ALA A 426 13.35 -1.65 -22.56
N GLY A 427 12.56 -1.17 -23.52
CA GLY A 427 12.13 0.24 -23.62
C GLY A 427 11.30 0.68 -22.41
N THR A 428 10.44 -0.20 -21.88
CA THR A 428 9.63 0.06 -20.68
C THR A 428 10.52 0.29 -19.45
N PHE A 429 11.53 -0.57 -19.22
CA PHE A 429 12.43 -0.43 -18.09
C PHE A 429 13.38 0.76 -18.23
N PHE A 430 13.82 1.10 -19.44
CA PHE A 430 14.57 2.33 -19.70
C PHE A 430 13.73 3.58 -19.43
N LEU A 431 12.43 3.57 -19.76
CA LEU A 431 11.54 4.67 -19.43
C LEU A 431 11.39 4.83 -17.90
N PHE A 432 11.23 3.74 -17.15
CA PHE A 432 11.19 3.80 -15.69
C PHE A 432 12.52 4.32 -15.10
N ALA A 433 13.66 3.92 -15.65
CA ALA A 433 14.97 4.45 -15.27
C ALA A 433 15.08 5.96 -15.54
N ALA A 434 14.59 6.42 -16.70
CA ALA A 434 14.55 7.84 -17.03
C ALA A 434 13.70 8.65 -16.04
N MET A 435 12.59 8.07 -15.52
CA MET A 435 11.75 8.74 -14.51
C MET A 435 12.42 8.89 -13.14
N CYS A 436 13.47 8.13 -12.85
CA CYS A 436 14.28 8.36 -11.64
C CYS A 436 14.97 9.73 -11.66
N VAL A 437 15.32 10.26 -12.85
CA VAL A 437 16.02 11.54 -12.99
C VAL A 437 15.18 12.74 -12.52
N PRO A 438 13.96 12.98 -13.04
CA PRO A 438 13.13 14.08 -12.55
C PRO A 438 12.77 13.94 -11.07
N TYR A 439 12.57 12.71 -10.57
CA TYR A 439 12.36 12.47 -9.14
C TYR A 439 13.57 12.93 -8.30
N MET A 440 14.78 12.52 -8.69
CA MET A 440 16.02 12.92 -8.01
C MET A 440 16.25 14.43 -8.05
N LEU A 441 15.99 15.06 -9.20
CA LEU A 441 16.12 16.52 -9.37
C LEU A 441 15.11 17.26 -8.48
N LEU A 442 13.89 16.75 -8.36
CA LEU A 442 12.86 17.32 -7.50
C LEU A 442 13.29 17.24 -6.02
N ILE A 443 13.74 16.08 -5.55
CA ILE A 443 14.23 15.89 -4.19
C ILE A 443 15.44 16.81 -3.92
N TRP A 444 16.36 16.91 -4.87
CA TRP A 444 17.57 17.73 -4.72
C TRP A 444 17.24 19.22 -4.59
N LYS A 445 16.45 19.75 -5.51
CA LYS A 445 16.20 21.21 -5.61
C LYS A 445 15.10 21.71 -4.68
N ALA A 446 14.03 20.92 -4.48
CA ALA A 446 12.83 21.43 -3.86
C ALA A 446 12.61 20.92 -2.42
N VAL A 447 13.21 19.80 -2.02
CA VAL A 447 13.00 19.25 -0.67
C VAL A 447 14.12 19.68 0.26
N PRO A 448 13.82 20.39 1.37
CA PRO A 448 14.82 20.72 2.37
C PRO A 448 15.31 19.48 3.13
N GLU A 449 16.50 19.54 3.73
CA GLU A 449 16.91 18.51 4.70
C GLU A 449 16.05 18.62 5.94
N MET A 450 15.40 17.51 6.31
CA MET A 450 14.44 17.47 7.45
C MET A 450 15.04 16.82 8.68
N SER A 451 16.11 16.02 8.52
CA SER A 451 16.74 15.34 9.64
C SER A 451 17.33 16.34 10.65
N GLY A 452 16.88 16.23 11.90
CA GLY A 452 17.34 17.12 12.98
C GLY A 452 16.73 18.50 13.02
N ARG A 453 15.71 18.79 12.16
CA ARG A 453 15.00 20.08 12.17
C ARG A 453 13.62 19.94 12.83
N THR A 454 13.18 21.02 13.47
CA THR A 454 11.81 21.08 14.01
C THR A 454 10.79 21.36 12.90
N LEU A 455 9.53 20.99 13.15
CA LEU A 455 8.45 21.22 12.17
C LEU A 455 8.25 22.71 11.90
N GLU A 456 8.51 23.57 12.88
CA GLU A 456 8.43 25.03 12.77
C GLU A 456 9.53 25.59 11.87
N GLU A 457 10.73 25.00 11.89
CA GLU A 457 11.84 25.38 10.99
C GLU A 457 11.53 24.98 9.55
N ILE A 458 10.89 23.83 9.34
CA ILE A 458 10.47 23.37 8.00
C ILE A 458 9.34 24.27 7.49
N GLU A 459 8.39 24.65 8.35
CA GLU A 459 7.31 25.57 7.97
C GLU A 459 7.87 26.94 7.53
N ARG A 460 8.86 27.47 8.26
CA ARG A 460 9.54 28.74 7.87
C ARG A 460 10.27 28.65 6.54
N TYR A 461 10.79 27.47 6.17
CA TYR A 461 11.42 27.29 4.86
C TYR A 461 10.42 27.51 3.72
N TRP A 462 9.20 27.04 3.88
CA TRP A 462 8.17 27.16 2.84
C TRP A 462 7.47 28.54 2.84
N THR A 463 7.50 29.27 3.94
CA THR A 463 6.84 30.56 4.06
C THR A 463 7.74 31.75 3.73
N ARG A 464 9.01 31.50 3.48
CA ARG A 464 9.95 32.48 2.90
C ARG A 464 9.73 32.56 1.38
#